data_56e2031d7d9df1a4cc8fdda35b6481e4
#
_entry.id   56e2031d7d9df1a4cc8fdda35b6481e4
#
_cell.length_a   1.000
_cell.length_b   1.000
_cell.length_c   1.000
_cell.angle_alpha   90.00
_cell.angle_beta   90.00
_cell.angle_gamma   90.00
#
_symmetry.space_group_name_H-M   'P 1'
#
loop_
_entity.id
_entity.type
_entity.pdbx_description
1 polymer ?
#
loop_
_entity_poly.entity_id
_entity_poly.type
_entity_poly.pdbx_seq_one_letter_code
_entity_poly.pdbx_strand_id
1 'polypeptide(L)'
;NGNPPHKQDNVFQTTREDRMEMVTRSIEKYDYFRLEDYEIKRQEISYSYQTMEYFKEKYPENHFYFIIGADSLFMFEQWVHPERIAATCTILAAYRDDKNNRQVMEDKIAELNRKYNADFRLLVTPVLPMASHELRNRLQQGGSVTGEIPIEAEEYIREHHLYQ
;
A
#
# COMPACT_ATOMS: atom_id res chain seq x y z
N ASN A 1 6.77 0.01 -1.42
CA ASN A 1 6.78 1.43 -1.80
C ASN A 1 8.21 1.95 -1.84
N GLY A 2 8.59 2.56 -2.97
CA GLY A 2 9.88 3.20 -3.15
C GLY A 2 9.96 4.53 -2.38
N ASN A 3 9.89 5.64 -3.08
CA ASN A 3 9.99 6.98 -2.50
C ASN A 3 8.71 7.80 -2.81
N PRO A 4 7.60 7.61 -2.06
CA PRO A 4 6.34 8.26 -2.39
C PRO A 4 6.40 9.78 -2.12
N PRO A 5 5.77 10.61 -2.96
CA PRO A 5 5.90 12.07 -2.92
C PRO A 5 5.45 12.69 -1.58
N HIS A 6 4.46 12.10 -0.92
CA HIS A 6 3.91 12.59 0.36
C HIS A 6 4.70 12.19 1.61
N LYS A 7 5.82 11.46 1.45
CA LYS A 7 6.67 10.98 2.57
C LYS A 7 8.11 11.43 2.46
N GLN A 8 8.41 12.46 1.66
CA GLN A 8 9.78 12.94 1.45
C GLN A 8 10.44 13.47 2.73
N ASP A 9 9.65 14.05 3.63
CA ASP A 9 10.14 14.60 4.90
C ASP A 9 10.23 13.57 6.03
N ASN A 10 9.76 12.35 5.81
CA ASN A 10 9.87 11.28 6.79
C ASN A 10 11.23 10.59 6.67
N VAL A 11 12.10 10.84 7.62
CA VAL A 11 13.29 10.02 7.86
C VAL A 11 12.81 8.60 8.16
N PHE A 12 12.93 7.71 7.16
CA PHE A 12 12.68 6.30 7.41
C PHE A 12 13.73 5.81 8.41
N GLN A 13 13.29 5.24 9.51
CA GLN A 13 14.16 4.60 10.51
C GLN A 13 14.80 3.30 9.99
N THR A 14 14.51 2.93 8.74
CA THR A 14 14.96 1.71 8.08
C THR A 14 15.45 2.02 6.68
N THR A 15 16.43 1.27 6.21
CA THR A 15 16.91 1.34 4.83
C THR A 15 15.87 0.79 3.84
N ARG A 16 16.11 0.95 2.55
CA ARG A 16 15.29 0.31 1.51
C ARG A 16 15.46 -1.20 1.53
N GLU A 17 16.67 -1.63 1.78
CA GLU A 17 17.10 -3.00 1.90
C GLU A 17 16.38 -3.70 3.07
N ASP A 18 16.33 -3.08 4.23
CA ASP A 18 15.59 -3.59 5.39
C ASP A 18 14.10 -3.79 5.07
N ARG A 19 13.48 -2.80 4.40
CA ARG A 19 12.06 -2.91 4.02
C ARG A 19 11.80 -4.00 3.01
N MET A 20 12.72 -4.18 2.04
CA MET A 20 12.64 -5.30 1.09
C MET A 20 12.75 -6.64 1.80
N GLU A 21 13.72 -6.79 2.67
CA GLU A 21 13.98 -8.04 3.36
C GLU A 21 12.81 -8.43 4.28
N MET A 22 12.26 -7.47 5.04
CA MET A 22 11.06 -7.71 5.85
C MET A 22 9.89 -8.20 5.01
N VAL A 23 9.64 -7.61 3.84
CA VAL A 23 8.57 -8.05 2.94
C VAL A 23 8.89 -9.42 2.35
N THR A 24 10.12 -9.66 1.89
CA THR A 24 10.54 -10.94 1.32
C THR A 24 10.30 -12.07 2.30
N ARG A 25 10.82 -11.97 3.52
CA ARG A 25 10.63 -12.97 4.58
C ARG A 25 9.16 -13.19 4.92
N SER A 26 8.36 -12.11 4.96
CA SER A 26 6.93 -12.19 5.29
C SER A 26 6.11 -12.95 4.26
N ILE A 27 6.52 -12.93 2.98
CA ILE A 27 5.75 -13.53 1.89
C ILE A 27 6.31 -14.85 1.37
N GLU A 28 7.53 -15.22 1.73
CA GLU A 28 8.26 -16.38 1.19
C GLU A 28 7.48 -17.70 1.32
N LYS A 29 6.69 -17.85 2.37
CA LYS A 29 5.86 -19.05 2.60
C LYS A 29 4.58 -19.13 1.76
N TYR A 30 4.30 -18.11 0.94
CA TYR A 30 3.06 -18.00 0.15
C TYR A 30 3.35 -17.97 -1.33
N ASP A 31 2.98 -19.00 -2.08
CA ASP A 31 3.23 -19.14 -3.51
C ASP A 31 2.52 -18.08 -4.37
N TYR A 32 1.47 -17.47 -3.84
CA TYR A 32 0.66 -16.47 -4.54
C TYR A 32 1.13 -15.02 -4.32
N PHE A 33 2.14 -14.79 -3.48
CA PHE A 33 2.78 -13.49 -3.34
C PHE A 33 4.10 -13.42 -4.09
N ARG A 34 4.38 -12.26 -4.65
CA ARG A 34 5.63 -11.95 -5.32
C ARG A 34 6.06 -10.54 -4.99
N LEU A 35 7.32 -10.38 -4.58
CA LEU A 35 7.94 -9.08 -4.43
C LEU A 35 8.31 -8.52 -5.81
N GLU A 36 7.83 -7.31 -6.11
CA GLU A 36 8.27 -6.52 -7.25
C GLU A 36 9.04 -5.30 -6.75
N ASP A 37 10.27 -5.16 -7.19
CA ASP A 37 11.23 -4.18 -6.69
C ASP A 37 11.38 -2.93 -7.58
N TYR A 38 10.52 -2.79 -8.59
CA TYR A 38 10.54 -1.70 -9.57
C TYR A 38 10.67 -0.31 -8.93
N GLU A 39 9.85 -0.01 -7.92
CA GLU A 39 9.90 1.29 -7.24
C GLU A 39 11.15 1.46 -6.37
N ILE A 40 11.63 0.38 -5.77
CA ILE A 40 12.76 0.40 -4.85
C ILE A 40 14.08 0.61 -5.61
N LYS A 41 14.22 0.01 -6.78
CA LYS A 41 15.40 0.17 -7.65
C LYS A 41 15.51 1.58 -8.24
N ARG A 42 14.41 2.31 -8.35
CA ARG A 42 14.44 3.70 -8.81
C ARG A 42 14.85 4.62 -7.67
N GLN A 43 15.84 5.49 -7.93
CA GLN A 43 16.28 6.50 -6.96
C GLN A 43 15.36 7.73 -6.95
N GLU A 44 14.46 7.83 -7.91
CA GLU A 44 13.53 8.93 -8.10
C GLU A 44 12.26 8.76 -7.24
N ILE A 45 11.45 9.83 -7.20
CA ILE A 45 10.11 9.77 -6.62
C ILE A 45 9.27 8.74 -7.36
N SER A 46 8.63 7.85 -6.62
CA SER A 46 7.77 6.81 -7.18
C SER A 46 6.33 7.27 -7.25
N TYR A 47 5.83 7.48 -8.46
CA TYR A 47 4.43 7.81 -8.73
C TYR A 47 3.65 6.57 -9.13
N SER A 48 2.46 6.38 -8.54
CA SER A 48 1.62 5.19 -8.77
C SER A 48 1.25 4.98 -10.24
N TYR A 49 1.02 6.06 -11.00
CA TYR A 49 0.71 5.93 -12.43
C TYR A 49 1.85 5.29 -13.23
N GLN A 50 3.11 5.63 -12.94
CA GLN A 50 4.28 5.05 -13.59
C GLN A 50 4.41 3.56 -13.27
N THR A 51 4.16 3.19 -12.02
CA THR A 51 4.21 1.79 -11.57
C THR A 51 3.13 0.97 -12.26
N MET A 52 1.90 1.47 -12.35
CA MET A 52 0.81 0.74 -12.99
C MET A 52 1.00 0.61 -14.50
N GLU A 53 1.48 1.66 -15.18
CA GLU A 53 1.82 1.60 -16.60
C GLU A 53 2.96 0.63 -16.89
N TYR A 54 4.02 0.64 -16.07
CA TYR A 54 5.11 -0.33 -16.16
C TYR A 54 4.60 -1.78 -16.08
N PHE A 55 3.72 -2.08 -15.13
CA PHE A 55 3.14 -3.42 -15.04
C PHE A 55 2.24 -3.77 -16.21
N LYS A 56 1.45 -2.81 -16.69
CA LYS A 56 0.59 -3.03 -17.86
C LYS A 56 1.39 -3.27 -19.13
N GLU A 57 2.52 -2.60 -19.30
CA GLU A 57 3.45 -2.81 -20.40
C GLU A 57 4.18 -4.16 -20.30
N LYS A 58 4.67 -4.48 -19.08
CA LYS A 58 5.41 -5.72 -18.81
C LYS A 58 4.54 -6.98 -18.92
N TYR A 59 3.25 -6.87 -18.60
CA TYR A 59 2.30 -7.96 -18.55
C TYR A 59 0.97 -7.54 -19.24
N PRO A 60 0.95 -7.34 -20.56
CA PRO A 60 -0.20 -6.75 -21.28
C PRO A 60 -1.48 -7.58 -21.18
N GLU A 61 -1.37 -8.90 -21.06
CA GLU A 61 -2.50 -9.81 -20.93
C GLU A 61 -3.10 -9.86 -19.52
N ASN A 62 -2.40 -9.30 -18.52
CA ASN A 62 -2.87 -9.35 -17.15
C ASN A 62 -3.87 -8.23 -16.88
N HIS A 63 -4.86 -8.55 -16.04
CA HIS A 63 -5.73 -7.56 -15.43
C HIS A 63 -5.19 -7.22 -14.04
N PHE A 64 -4.96 -5.93 -13.77
CA PHE A 64 -4.41 -5.48 -12.50
C PHE A 64 -5.51 -4.92 -11.60
N TYR A 65 -5.36 -5.22 -10.31
CA TYR A 65 -6.15 -4.64 -9.23
C TYR A 65 -5.22 -3.83 -8.32
N PHE A 66 -5.53 -2.56 -8.14
CA PHE A 66 -4.77 -1.68 -7.26
C PHE A 66 -5.56 -1.43 -5.98
N ILE A 67 -5.07 -1.94 -4.85
CA ILE A 67 -5.75 -1.81 -3.56
C ILE A 67 -5.31 -0.51 -2.89
N ILE A 68 -6.28 0.32 -2.49
CA ILE A 68 -6.07 1.57 -1.76
C ILE A 68 -6.94 1.61 -0.50
N GLY A 69 -6.52 2.38 0.51
CA GLY A 69 -7.34 2.65 1.69
C GLY A 69 -8.41 3.72 1.45
N ALA A 70 -9.33 3.90 2.39
CA ALA A 70 -10.39 4.90 2.35
C ALA A 70 -9.84 6.33 2.16
N ASP A 71 -8.85 6.72 2.96
CA ASP A 71 -8.21 8.05 2.86
C ASP A 71 -7.66 8.31 1.45
N SER A 72 -7.03 7.30 0.86
CA SER A 72 -6.49 7.36 -0.50
C SER A 72 -7.59 7.49 -1.56
N LEU A 73 -8.76 6.87 -1.34
CA LEU A 73 -9.92 7.03 -2.23
C LEU A 73 -10.40 8.48 -2.26
N PHE A 74 -10.54 9.11 -1.08
CA PHE A 74 -11.00 10.51 -0.99
C PHE A 74 -9.97 11.50 -1.50
N MET A 75 -8.68 11.17 -1.43
CA MET A 75 -7.58 11.99 -1.93
C MET A 75 -7.14 11.62 -3.35
N PHE A 76 -7.78 10.66 -4.01
CA PHE A 76 -7.33 10.11 -5.29
C PHE A 76 -7.14 11.17 -6.37
N GLU A 77 -8.02 12.16 -6.43
CA GLU A 77 -7.99 13.25 -7.41
C GLU A 77 -6.79 14.22 -7.22
N GLN A 78 -6.14 14.17 -6.04
CA GLN A 78 -4.94 14.97 -5.76
C GLN A 78 -3.65 14.24 -6.14
N TRP A 79 -3.75 12.98 -6.56
CA TRP A 79 -2.59 12.22 -7.00
C TRP A 79 -2.10 12.74 -8.35
N VAL A 80 -0.82 12.50 -8.63
CA VAL A 80 -0.24 12.85 -9.92
C VAL A 80 -0.78 11.91 -11.00
N HIS A 81 -1.42 12.48 -12.01
CA HIS A 81 -2.04 11.75 -13.12
C HIS A 81 -3.02 10.63 -12.70
N PRO A 82 -4.06 10.94 -11.88
CA PRO A 82 -5.01 9.94 -11.43
C PRO A 82 -5.77 9.27 -12.59
N GLU A 83 -6.02 9.99 -13.69
CA GLU A 83 -6.63 9.46 -14.92
C GLU A 83 -5.82 8.32 -15.54
N ARG A 84 -4.48 8.39 -15.44
CA ARG A 84 -3.60 7.35 -15.98
C ARG A 84 -3.62 6.09 -15.13
N ILE A 85 -3.72 6.23 -13.80
CA ILE A 85 -3.91 5.08 -12.90
C ILE A 85 -5.24 4.41 -13.21
N ALA A 86 -6.30 5.19 -13.26
CA ALA A 86 -7.67 4.73 -13.52
C ALA A 86 -7.82 4.00 -14.87
N ALA A 87 -7.02 4.38 -15.88
CA ALA A 87 -7.01 3.75 -17.19
C ALA A 87 -6.28 2.39 -17.25
N THR A 88 -5.43 2.07 -16.26
CA THR A 88 -4.55 0.88 -16.30
C THR A 88 -5.04 -0.29 -15.48
N CYS A 89 -5.92 -0.08 -14.49
CA CYS A 89 -6.31 -1.11 -13.55
C CYS A 89 -7.71 -0.89 -12.95
N THR A 90 -8.28 -1.93 -12.37
CA THR A 90 -9.40 -1.80 -11.43
C THR A 90 -8.87 -1.34 -10.07
N ILE A 91 -9.49 -0.33 -9.47
CA ILE A 91 -9.10 0.21 -8.18
C ILE A 91 -10.02 -0.34 -7.09
N LEU A 92 -9.45 -1.05 -6.12
CA LEU A 92 -10.17 -1.62 -5.00
C LEU A 92 -9.99 -0.74 -3.76
N ALA A 93 -11.06 -0.05 -3.36
CA ALA A 93 -11.07 0.78 -2.15
C ALA A 93 -11.41 -0.06 -0.92
N ALA A 94 -10.40 -0.32 -0.07
CA ALA A 94 -10.58 -1.11 1.13
C ALA A 94 -11.44 -0.36 2.16
N TYR A 95 -12.58 -0.97 2.49
CA TYR A 95 -13.51 -0.52 3.49
C TYR A 95 -13.35 -1.36 4.75
N ARG A 96 -13.01 -0.71 5.84
CA ARG A 96 -13.06 -1.30 7.17
C ARG A 96 -14.49 -1.14 7.66
N ASP A 97 -15.17 -2.24 8.02
CA ASP A 97 -16.59 -2.29 8.36
C ASP A 97 -16.90 -1.48 9.65
N ASP A 98 -16.73 -0.16 9.58
CA ASP A 98 -17.31 0.78 10.50
C ASP A 98 -18.62 1.31 9.91
N LYS A 99 -19.69 1.15 10.62
CA LYS A 99 -21.07 1.29 10.13
C LYS A 99 -21.45 2.65 9.51
N ASN A 100 -20.56 3.65 9.56
CA ASN A 100 -20.92 5.03 9.20
C ASN A 100 -20.37 5.50 7.84
N ASN A 101 -19.39 4.81 7.24
CA ASN A 101 -18.68 5.33 6.07
C ASN A 101 -18.95 4.60 4.76
N ARG A 102 -19.69 3.50 4.77
CA ARG A 102 -19.91 2.69 3.57
C ARG A 102 -20.57 3.48 2.45
N GLN A 103 -21.71 4.13 2.74
CA GLN A 103 -22.44 4.89 1.75
C GLN A 103 -21.59 6.03 1.17
N VAL A 104 -20.85 6.73 2.03
CA VAL A 104 -19.97 7.82 1.60
C VAL A 104 -18.88 7.33 0.65
N MET A 105 -18.31 6.14 0.91
CA MET A 105 -17.34 5.53 0.00
C MET A 105 -17.98 5.07 -1.31
N GLU A 106 -19.18 4.47 -1.26
CA GLU A 106 -19.93 4.04 -2.46
C GLU A 106 -20.29 5.24 -3.34
N ASP A 107 -20.68 6.37 -2.76
CA ASP A 107 -20.97 7.61 -3.46
C ASP A 107 -19.72 8.18 -4.12
N LYS A 108 -18.57 8.18 -3.41
CA LYS A 108 -17.28 8.62 -3.98
C LYS A 108 -16.80 7.70 -5.09
N ILE A 109 -16.95 6.40 -4.95
CA ILE A 109 -16.67 5.41 -6.01
C ILE A 109 -17.51 5.70 -7.26
N ALA A 110 -18.82 5.94 -7.10
CA ALA A 110 -19.71 6.26 -8.21
C ALA A 110 -19.32 7.59 -8.91
N GLU A 111 -18.89 8.58 -8.14
CA GLU A 111 -18.36 9.84 -8.67
C GLU A 111 -17.11 9.63 -9.52
N LEU A 112 -16.10 8.92 -8.97
CA LEU A 112 -14.82 8.66 -9.64
C LEU A 112 -14.99 7.80 -10.90
N ASN A 113 -15.86 6.79 -10.85
CA ASN A 113 -16.19 5.96 -12.00
C ASN A 113 -16.76 6.79 -13.16
N ARG A 114 -17.67 7.73 -12.86
CA ARG A 114 -18.22 8.63 -13.88
C ARG A 114 -17.19 9.61 -14.40
N LYS A 115 -16.40 10.20 -13.51
CA LYS A 115 -15.41 11.22 -13.86
C LYS A 115 -14.29 10.70 -14.77
N TYR A 116 -13.76 9.53 -14.44
CA TYR A 116 -12.61 8.94 -15.15
C TYR A 116 -12.99 7.87 -16.15
N ASN A 117 -14.28 7.53 -16.29
CA ASN A 117 -14.76 6.36 -17.03
C ASN A 117 -13.95 5.09 -16.63
N ALA A 118 -13.87 4.84 -15.32
CA ALA A 118 -12.97 3.88 -14.70
C ALA A 118 -13.75 2.79 -13.94
N ASP A 119 -13.01 1.88 -13.33
CA ASP A 119 -13.55 0.76 -12.55
C ASP A 119 -13.01 0.81 -11.10
N PHE A 120 -13.67 1.62 -10.27
CA PHE A 120 -13.47 1.62 -8.82
C PHE A 120 -14.51 0.72 -8.18
N ARG A 121 -14.08 -0.11 -7.25
CA ARG A 121 -14.96 -1.03 -6.50
C ARG A 121 -14.67 -0.97 -5.01
N LEU A 122 -15.72 -1.21 -4.21
CA LEU A 122 -15.57 -1.37 -2.77
C LEU A 122 -15.00 -2.75 -2.46
N LEU A 123 -13.95 -2.82 -1.65
CA LEU A 123 -13.40 -4.04 -1.10
C LEU A 123 -13.69 -4.09 0.40
N VAL A 124 -14.63 -4.95 0.79
CA VAL A 124 -14.94 -5.14 2.22
C VAL A 124 -13.82 -5.94 2.88
N THR A 125 -13.20 -5.37 3.89
CA THR A 125 -12.09 -5.99 4.63
C THR A 125 -12.43 -6.12 6.11
N PRO A 126 -11.88 -7.12 6.83
CA PRO A 126 -11.98 -7.16 8.28
C PRO A 126 -11.42 -5.89 8.92
N VAL A 127 -12.01 -5.49 10.04
CA VAL A 127 -11.44 -4.41 10.86
C VAL A 127 -10.19 -4.95 11.55
N LEU A 128 -9.02 -4.45 11.12
CA LEU A 128 -7.77 -4.67 11.83
C LEU A 128 -7.41 -3.35 12.52
N PRO A 129 -7.53 -3.26 13.86
CA PRO A 129 -7.24 -2.05 14.61
C PRO A 129 -5.73 -1.85 14.77
N MET A 130 -5.03 -1.74 13.64
CA MET A 130 -3.58 -1.58 13.62
C MET A 130 -3.17 -0.43 12.71
N ALA A 131 -2.36 0.48 13.25
CA ALA A 131 -1.74 1.53 12.46
C ALA A 131 -0.21 1.40 12.53
N SER A 132 0.46 1.50 11.38
CA SER A 132 1.91 1.33 11.29
C SER A 132 2.70 2.30 12.19
N HIS A 133 2.18 3.51 12.46
CA HIS A 133 2.84 4.45 13.36
C HIS A 133 2.74 3.98 14.81
N GLU A 134 1.63 3.39 15.24
CA GLU A 134 1.45 2.85 16.59
C GLU A 134 2.39 1.66 16.84
N LEU A 135 2.51 0.76 15.85
CA LEU A 135 3.45 -0.35 15.93
C LEU A 135 4.90 0.13 16.08
N ARG A 136 5.30 1.13 15.27
CA ARG A 136 6.65 1.71 15.39
C ARG A 136 6.88 2.39 16.73
N ASN A 137 5.93 3.18 17.21
CA ASN A 137 6.03 3.83 18.53
C ASN A 137 6.16 2.79 19.65
N ARG A 138 5.44 1.68 19.56
CA ARG A 138 5.52 0.60 20.55
C ARG A 138 6.90 -0.07 20.52
N LEU A 139 7.44 -0.34 19.33
CA LEU A 139 8.80 -0.87 19.19
C LEU A 139 9.85 0.08 19.77
N GLN A 140 9.74 1.39 19.53
CA GLN A 140 10.62 2.40 20.10
C GLN A 140 10.60 2.44 21.65
N GLN A 141 9.48 2.06 22.24
CA GLN A 141 9.32 1.97 23.70
C GLN A 141 9.71 0.59 24.25
N GLY A 142 10.28 -0.29 23.43
CA GLY A 142 10.64 -1.65 23.82
C GLY A 142 9.46 -2.60 24.00
N GLY A 143 8.28 -2.22 23.49
CA GLY A 143 7.07 -3.07 23.51
C GLY A 143 7.06 -4.12 22.40
N SER A 144 6.19 -5.14 22.57
CA SER A 144 6.00 -6.23 21.60
C SER A 144 4.96 -5.86 20.53
N VAL A 145 5.17 -6.40 19.33
CA VAL A 145 4.21 -6.37 18.20
C VAL A 145 3.83 -7.80 17.76
N THR A 146 4.10 -8.78 18.60
CA THR A 146 3.86 -10.19 18.32
C THR A 146 2.40 -10.47 18.01
N GLY A 147 2.18 -11.15 16.87
CA GLY A 147 0.84 -11.47 16.36
C GLY A 147 0.15 -10.34 15.59
N GLU A 148 0.76 -9.15 15.53
CA GLU A 148 0.24 -8.00 14.77
C GLU A 148 0.94 -7.83 13.42
N ILE A 149 2.13 -8.42 13.27
CA ILE A 149 2.88 -8.49 12.02
C ILE A 149 3.36 -9.93 11.80
N PRO A 150 3.77 -10.32 10.57
CA PRO A 150 4.38 -11.61 10.32
C PRO A 150 5.59 -11.84 11.23
N ILE A 151 5.68 -13.03 11.80
CA ILE A 151 6.76 -13.39 12.75
C ILE A 151 8.15 -13.21 12.13
N GLU A 152 8.27 -13.48 10.83
CA GLU A 152 9.50 -13.36 10.08
C GLU A 152 9.98 -11.90 9.98
N ALA A 153 9.03 -10.95 9.89
CA ALA A 153 9.34 -9.51 9.93
C ALA A 153 9.70 -9.06 11.36
N GLU A 154 9.01 -9.57 12.39
CA GLU A 154 9.32 -9.26 13.79
C GLU A 154 10.73 -9.74 14.16
N GLU A 155 11.09 -10.94 13.76
CA GLU A 155 12.43 -11.50 13.96
C GLU A 155 13.52 -10.64 13.31
N TYR A 156 13.30 -10.24 12.06
CA TYR A 156 14.23 -9.35 11.35
C TYR A 156 14.39 -8.00 12.07
N ILE A 157 13.28 -7.38 12.49
CA ILE A 157 13.30 -6.11 13.24
C ILE A 157 14.15 -6.25 14.51
N ARG A 158 13.99 -7.34 15.24
CA ARG A 158 14.73 -7.62 16.48
C ARG A 158 16.22 -7.86 16.21
N GLU A 159 16.55 -8.69 15.21
CA GLU A 159 17.92 -9.04 14.83
C GLU A 159 18.73 -7.79 14.41
N HIS A 160 18.10 -6.86 13.70
CA HIS A 160 18.73 -5.67 13.16
C HIS A 160 18.48 -4.39 13.99
N HIS A 161 17.88 -4.53 15.17
CA HIS A 161 17.57 -3.41 16.08
C HIS A 161 16.83 -2.26 15.40
N LEU A 162 15.89 -2.58 14.49
CA LEU A 162 15.12 -1.58 13.76
C LEU A 162 14.04 -0.96 14.64
N TYR A 163 13.77 0.32 14.44
CA TYR A 163 12.74 1.08 15.18
C TYR A 163 12.99 1.19 16.69
N GLN A 164 14.23 1.08 17.13
CA GLN A 164 14.64 1.24 18.54
C GLN A 164 15.27 2.59 18.81
#